data_15bb14cc2a60e3c84f9d6cc6d8548b76
#
_entry.id   15bb14cc2a60e3c84f9d6cc6d8548b76
#
_cell.length_a   1.000
_cell.length_b   1.000
_cell.length_c   1.000
_cell.angle_alpha   90.00
_cell.angle_beta   90.00
_cell.angle_gamma   90.00
#
_symmetry.space_group_name_H-M   'P 1'
#
loop_
_entity.id
_entity.type
_entity.pdbx_description
1 polymer ?
#
loop_
_entity_poly.entity_id
_entity_poly.type
_entity_poly.pdbx_seq_one_letter_code
_entity_poly.pdbx_strand_id
1 'polypeptide(L)'
;GFRFYLVDEDRIVHLISWHQVQSEEELGKALRQIQQAGLIPEEEVRLCAIGDGAPWIWKWIQQVFPSARQILDYYHCSSYLHTVAEAQYEADPVRATQWLEATMARLFCNEGAGVIWGLQRMKPLSEEAEKAIESALTYFTPRLEQIAYGSHRKGGYPIGSGASESAHRFIAHIRLKRSGAWWYIENSNAILALRCARYNGTLERLFEKRRQPHR
;
A
#
# COMPACT_ATOMS: atom_id res chain seq x y z
N GLY A 1 -1.15 -9.55 0.38
CA GLY A 1 -2.14 -9.48 -0.68
C GLY A 1 -1.98 -8.25 -1.57
N PHE A 2 -2.62 -8.24 -2.70
CA PHE A 2 -2.62 -7.11 -3.64
C PHE A 2 -4.00 -6.92 -4.24
N ARG A 3 -4.21 -5.73 -4.81
CA ARG A 3 -5.41 -5.38 -5.57
C ARG A 3 -5.01 -4.66 -6.85
N PHE A 4 -5.55 -5.13 -7.98
CA PHE A 4 -5.50 -4.39 -9.24
C PHE A 4 -6.82 -3.68 -9.47
N TYR A 5 -6.76 -2.43 -9.89
CA TYR A 5 -7.91 -1.62 -10.27
C TYR A 5 -7.49 -0.59 -11.34
N LEU A 6 -8.45 -0.16 -12.13
CA LEU A 6 -8.28 0.96 -13.06
C LEU A 6 -8.83 2.22 -12.41
N VAL A 7 -8.20 3.33 -12.69
CA VAL A 7 -8.75 4.66 -12.42
C VAL A 7 -9.17 5.23 -13.77
N ASP A 8 -10.48 5.40 -13.96
CA ASP A 8 -11.11 5.96 -15.15
C ASP A 8 -11.82 7.24 -14.73
N GLU A 9 -11.26 8.38 -15.12
CA GLU A 9 -11.63 9.70 -14.59
C GLU A 9 -11.60 9.69 -13.04
N ASP A 10 -12.77 9.83 -12.40
CA ASP A 10 -12.92 9.79 -10.94
C ASP A 10 -13.44 8.44 -10.41
N ARG A 11 -13.51 7.42 -11.27
CA ARG A 11 -14.04 6.09 -10.91
C ARG A 11 -12.93 5.08 -10.70
N ILE A 12 -13.06 4.31 -9.64
CA ILE A 12 -12.20 3.15 -9.39
C ILE A 12 -12.94 1.90 -9.87
N VAL A 13 -12.42 1.29 -10.92
CA VAL A 13 -12.93 0.02 -11.47
C VAL A 13 -12.11 -1.12 -10.91
N HIS A 14 -12.72 -1.93 -10.04
CA HIS A 14 -12.08 -3.11 -9.48
C HIS A 14 -11.85 -4.16 -10.57
N LEU A 15 -10.63 -4.67 -10.66
CA LEU A 15 -10.26 -5.77 -11.55
C LEU A 15 -10.14 -7.08 -10.78
N ILE A 16 -9.16 -7.17 -9.88
CA ILE A 16 -8.90 -8.39 -9.11
C ILE A 16 -8.26 -8.06 -7.76
N SER A 17 -8.64 -8.80 -6.73
CA SER A 17 -7.94 -8.84 -5.44
C SER A 17 -7.48 -10.26 -5.15
N TRP A 18 -6.27 -10.37 -4.65
CA TRP A 18 -5.68 -11.63 -4.21
C TRP A 18 -5.08 -11.46 -2.82
N HIS A 19 -5.49 -12.33 -1.90
CA HIS A 19 -4.96 -12.39 -0.55
C HIS A 19 -4.64 -13.84 -0.19
N GLN A 20 -3.42 -14.05 0.27
CA GLN A 20 -2.93 -15.36 0.69
C GLN A 20 -1.87 -15.16 1.78
N VAL A 21 -1.77 -16.08 2.71
CA VAL A 21 -0.63 -16.21 3.63
C VAL A 21 0.45 -16.98 2.88
N GLN A 22 1.51 -16.30 2.47
CA GLN A 22 2.56 -16.83 1.62
C GLN A 22 3.86 -16.05 1.81
N SER A 23 4.97 -16.61 1.32
CA SER A 23 6.24 -15.90 1.28
C SER A 23 6.25 -14.78 0.24
N GLU A 24 7.27 -13.90 0.32
CA GLU A 24 7.46 -12.85 -0.68
C GLU A 24 7.78 -13.42 -2.07
N GLU A 25 8.50 -14.55 -2.14
CA GLU A 25 8.83 -15.22 -3.39
C GLU A 25 7.59 -15.80 -4.08
N GLU A 26 6.67 -16.40 -3.30
CA GLU A 26 5.40 -16.91 -3.83
C GLU A 26 4.53 -15.76 -4.35
N LEU A 27 4.52 -14.63 -3.65
CA LEU A 27 3.84 -13.43 -4.14
C LEU A 27 4.44 -12.94 -5.45
N GLY A 28 5.77 -12.89 -5.56
CA GLY A 28 6.46 -12.51 -6.78
C GLY A 28 6.16 -13.43 -7.96
N LYS A 29 6.10 -14.75 -7.72
CA LYS A 29 5.67 -15.73 -8.74
C LYS A 29 4.23 -15.48 -9.17
N ALA A 30 3.33 -15.21 -8.25
CA ALA A 30 1.93 -14.90 -8.57
C ALA A 30 1.80 -13.62 -9.42
N LEU A 31 2.56 -12.57 -9.11
CA LEU A 31 2.60 -11.34 -9.92
C LEU A 31 3.10 -11.61 -11.35
N ARG A 32 4.16 -12.42 -11.51
CA ARG A 32 4.66 -12.83 -12.83
C ARG A 32 3.62 -13.63 -13.62
N GLN A 33 2.89 -14.53 -12.99
CA GLN A 33 1.82 -15.29 -13.65
C GLN A 33 0.70 -14.37 -14.13
N ILE A 34 0.33 -13.35 -13.37
CA ILE A 34 -0.68 -12.35 -13.76
C ILE A 34 -0.19 -11.55 -14.97
N GLN A 35 1.07 -11.12 -14.97
CA GLN A 35 1.68 -10.42 -16.09
C GLN A 35 1.70 -11.29 -17.35
N GLN A 36 2.23 -12.51 -17.24
CA GLN A 36 2.33 -13.46 -18.36
C GLN A 36 0.97 -13.85 -18.93
N ALA A 37 -0.07 -13.89 -18.11
CA ALA A 37 -1.44 -14.14 -18.54
C ALA A 37 -2.10 -12.95 -19.26
N GLY A 38 -1.40 -11.80 -19.39
CA GLY A 38 -1.91 -10.60 -20.05
C GLY A 38 -3.12 -9.98 -19.32
N LEU A 39 -3.25 -10.21 -18.01
CA LEU A 39 -4.37 -9.68 -17.24
C LEU A 39 -4.25 -8.17 -16.97
N ILE A 40 -3.08 -7.60 -17.18
CA ILE A 40 -2.80 -6.17 -17.06
C ILE A 40 -2.36 -5.69 -18.44
N PRO A 41 -3.11 -4.80 -19.09
CA PRO A 41 -2.77 -4.28 -20.43
C PRO A 41 -1.70 -3.18 -20.32
N GLU A 42 -0.45 -3.56 -20.00
CA GLU A 42 0.67 -2.64 -19.73
C GLU A 42 0.94 -1.65 -20.88
N GLU A 43 0.69 -2.08 -22.11
CA GLU A 43 0.86 -1.26 -23.32
C GLU A 43 -0.24 -0.18 -23.47
N GLU A 44 -1.39 -0.39 -22.85
CA GLU A 44 -2.59 0.44 -23.04
C GLU A 44 -2.84 1.40 -21.86
N VAL A 45 -2.21 1.15 -20.71
CA VAL A 45 -2.45 1.90 -19.49
C VAL A 45 -1.16 2.43 -18.87
N ARG A 46 -1.27 3.56 -18.17
CA ARG A 46 -0.18 4.02 -17.30
C ARG A 46 -0.26 3.28 -15.98
N LEU A 47 0.74 2.43 -15.73
CA LEU A 47 0.79 1.59 -14.54
C LEU A 47 1.44 2.31 -13.36
N CYS A 48 0.87 2.17 -12.18
CA CYS A 48 1.52 2.55 -10.93
C CYS A 48 1.35 1.46 -9.88
N ALA A 49 2.31 1.38 -8.97
CA ALA A 49 2.28 0.54 -7.80
C ALA A 49 2.32 1.41 -6.54
N ILE A 50 1.36 1.20 -5.65
CA ILE A 50 1.29 1.88 -4.36
C ILE A 50 1.59 0.85 -3.27
N GLY A 51 2.52 1.19 -2.38
CA GLY A 51 2.92 0.30 -1.29
C GLY A 51 3.43 1.04 -0.06
N ASP A 52 3.57 0.32 1.04
CA ASP A 52 4.00 0.82 2.35
C ASP A 52 5.52 1.08 2.47
N GLY A 53 6.27 0.86 1.40
CA GLY A 53 7.72 1.08 1.38
C GLY A 53 8.56 -0.12 1.76
N ALA A 54 8.00 -1.30 1.98
CA ALA A 54 8.76 -2.50 2.24
C ALA A 54 9.67 -2.83 1.03
N PRO A 55 11.00 -3.03 1.23
CA PRO A 55 11.95 -3.17 0.12
C PRO A 55 11.62 -4.31 -0.84
N TRP A 56 11.08 -5.42 -0.32
CA TRP A 56 10.73 -6.58 -1.14
C TRP A 56 9.57 -6.28 -2.12
N ILE A 57 8.64 -5.37 -1.78
CA ILE A 57 7.56 -4.95 -2.68
C ILE A 57 8.17 -4.28 -3.92
N TRP A 58 9.06 -3.32 -3.70
CA TRP A 58 9.69 -2.57 -4.79
C TRP A 58 10.59 -3.44 -5.66
N LYS A 59 11.30 -4.40 -5.03
CA LYS A 59 12.09 -5.41 -5.76
C LYS A 59 11.22 -6.19 -6.76
N TRP A 60 10.06 -6.70 -6.30
CA TRP A 60 9.16 -7.46 -7.17
C TRP A 60 8.46 -6.59 -8.20
N ILE A 61 8.03 -5.38 -7.84
CA ILE A 61 7.44 -4.44 -8.80
C ILE A 61 8.45 -4.10 -9.90
N GLN A 62 9.69 -3.79 -9.55
CA GLN A 62 10.72 -3.48 -10.55
C GLN A 62 11.04 -4.67 -11.47
N GLN A 63 10.98 -5.89 -10.96
CA GLN A 63 11.24 -7.09 -11.77
C GLN A 63 10.08 -7.50 -12.66
N VAL A 64 8.84 -7.29 -12.22
CA VAL A 64 7.65 -7.76 -12.94
C VAL A 64 7.04 -6.64 -13.78
N PHE A 65 6.99 -5.43 -13.26
CA PHE A 65 6.39 -4.26 -13.88
C PHE A 65 7.37 -3.08 -13.89
N PRO A 66 8.48 -3.16 -14.67
CA PRO A 66 9.53 -2.15 -14.63
C PRO A 66 9.08 -0.75 -15.06
N SER A 67 8.00 -0.67 -15.85
CA SER A 67 7.40 0.60 -16.29
C SER A 67 6.49 1.24 -15.22
N ALA A 68 6.15 0.50 -14.17
CA ALA A 68 5.22 0.98 -13.15
C ALA A 68 5.83 2.12 -12.34
N ARG A 69 5.09 3.25 -12.23
CA ARG A 69 5.42 4.33 -11.32
C ARG A 69 5.27 3.84 -9.88
N GLN A 70 6.36 3.89 -9.12
CA GLN A 70 6.35 3.53 -7.70
C GLN A 70 5.91 4.73 -6.87
N ILE A 71 4.89 4.53 -6.03
CA ILE A 71 4.29 5.56 -5.18
C ILE A 71 4.22 5.03 -3.76
N LEU A 72 4.82 5.76 -2.83
CA LEU A 72 4.70 5.43 -1.42
C LEU A 72 3.31 5.76 -0.92
N ASP A 73 2.68 4.84 -0.19
CA ASP A 73 1.34 5.08 0.36
C ASP A 73 1.30 6.33 1.22
N TYR A 74 0.41 7.26 0.87
CA TYR A 74 0.26 8.53 1.55
C TYR A 74 -0.09 8.39 3.03
N TYR A 75 -0.98 7.47 3.37
CA TYR A 75 -1.39 7.27 4.76
C TYR A 75 -0.27 6.66 5.60
N HIS A 76 0.49 5.73 5.00
CA HIS A 76 1.64 5.15 5.67
C HIS A 76 2.75 6.17 5.86
N CYS A 77 2.99 7.02 4.86
CA CYS A 77 3.90 8.16 4.95
C CYS A 77 3.47 9.13 6.07
N SER A 78 2.18 9.48 6.11
CA SER A 78 1.60 10.34 7.14
C SER A 78 1.81 9.78 8.54
N SER A 79 1.74 8.46 8.74
CA SER A 79 1.91 7.85 10.06
C SER A 79 3.30 8.10 10.67
N TYR A 80 4.36 8.11 9.87
CA TYR A 80 5.69 8.47 10.34
C TYR A 80 5.77 9.92 10.81
N LEU A 81 5.16 10.85 10.06
CA LEU A 81 5.13 12.25 10.43
C LEU A 81 4.24 12.52 11.66
N HIS A 82 3.16 11.75 11.83
CA HIS A 82 2.37 11.76 13.07
C HIS A 82 3.22 11.39 14.27
N THR A 83 3.96 10.28 14.17
CA THR A 83 4.86 9.84 15.28
C THR A 83 5.90 10.89 15.62
N VAL A 84 6.48 11.55 14.60
CA VAL A 84 7.41 12.67 14.84
C VAL A 84 6.72 13.84 15.54
N ALA A 85 5.52 14.23 15.05
CA ALA A 85 4.78 15.37 15.64
C ALA A 85 4.40 15.10 17.09
N GLU A 86 3.87 13.92 17.39
CA GLU A 86 3.46 13.51 18.74
C GLU A 86 4.66 13.48 19.70
N ALA A 87 5.77 12.87 19.30
CA ALA A 87 6.96 12.77 20.15
C ALA A 87 7.66 14.12 20.32
N GLN A 88 7.74 14.94 19.25
CA GLN A 88 8.43 16.22 19.28
C GLN A 88 7.65 17.31 20.04
N TYR A 89 6.32 17.26 19.99
CA TYR A 89 5.44 18.27 20.57
C TYR A 89 4.45 17.68 21.58
N GLU A 90 4.89 16.69 22.37
CA GLU A 90 4.04 15.96 23.33
C GLU A 90 3.27 16.92 24.28
N ALA A 91 3.93 17.98 24.75
CA ALA A 91 3.33 18.98 25.63
C ALA A 91 2.45 20.02 24.92
N ASP A 92 2.41 20.02 23.58
CA ASP A 92 1.68 21.00 22.77
C ASP A 92 0.99 20.33 21.57
N PRO A 93 -0.17 19.69 21.76
CA PRO A 93 -0.92 19.02 20.69
C PRO A 93 -1.36 19.95 19.54
N VAL A 94 -1.55 21.24 19.82
CA VAL A 94 -1.92 22.23 18.79
C VAL A 94 -0.74 22.43 17.84
N ARG A 95 0.44 22.59 18.38
CA ARG A 95 1.68 22.73 17.60
C ARG A 95 2.00 21.45 16.84
N ALA A 96 1.78 20.27 17.43
CA ALA A 96 1.92 18.99 16.76
C ALA A 96 1.05 18.91 15.49
N THR A 97 -0.23 19.25 15.63
CA THR A 97 -1.18 19.27 14.50
C THR A 97 -0.76 20.26 13.42
N GLN A 98 -0.42 21.50 13.80
CA GLN A 98 0.00 22.54 12.85
C GLN A 98 1.27 22.12 12.09
N TRP A 99 2.26 21.57 12.78
CA TRP A 99 3.49 21.10 12.15
C TRP A 99 3.23 19.97 11.16
N LEU A 100 2.38 19.00 11.55
CA LEU A 100 2.00 17.87 10.71
C LEU A 100 1.28 18.34 9.44
N GLU A 101 0.25 19.18 9.58
CA GLU A 101 -0.51 19.70 8.45
C GLU A 101 0.38 20.49 7.47
N ALA A 102 1.23 21.36 7.99
CA ALA A 102 2.19 22.11 7.18
C ALA A 102 3.17 21.19 6.46
N THR A 103 3.69 20.15 7.15
CA THR A 103 4.63 19.20 6.57
C THR A 103 3.98 18.34 5.49
N MET A 104 2.75 17.87 5.72
CA MET A 104 1.98 17.12 4.73
C MET A 104 1.63 17.99 3.50
N ALA A 105 1.27 19.25 3.70
CA ALA A 105 1.02 20.19 2.60
C ALA A 105 2.27 20.37 1.71
N ARG A 106 3.46 20.41 2.29
CA ARG A 106 4.73 20.51 1.54
C ARG A 106 4.97 19.28 0.66
N LEU A 107 4.60 18.07 1.11
CA LEU A 107 4.69 16.87 0.28
C LEU A 107 3.77 16.96 -0.96
N PHE A 108 2.58 17.55 -0.82
CA PHE A 108 1.70 17.81 -1.96
C PHE A 108 2.24 18.88 -2.93
N CYS A 109 3.13 19.73 -2.46
CA CYS A 109 3.84 20.72 -3.29
C CYS A 109 5.15 20.19 -3.88
N ASN A 110 5.43 18.88 -3.77
CA ASN A 110 6.70 18.22 -4.18
C ASN A 110 7.93 18.71 -3.42
N GLU A 111 7.78 19.21 -2.21
CA GLU A 111 8.87 19.67 -1.36
C GLU A 111 9.45 18.56 -0.47
N GLY A 112 9.44 17.31 -0.92
CA GLY A 112 9.94 16.16 -0.15
C GLY A 112 11.37 16.34 0.32
N ALA A 113 12.26 16.85 -0.53
CA ALA A 113 13.64 17.16 -0.14
C ALA A 113 13.72 18.19 0.99
N GLY A 114 12.86 19.22 0.94
CA GLY A 114 12.76 20.22 2.01
C GLY A 114 12.18 19.68 3.31
N VAL A 115 11.26 18.70 3.23
CA VAL A 115 10.77 17.98 4.44
C VAL A 115 11.90 17.15 5.07
N ILE A 116 12.64 16.38 4.28
CA ILE A 116 13.80 15.59 4.75
C ILE A 116 14.84 16.52 5.38
N TRP A 117 15.19 17.61 4.72
CA TRP A 117 16.13 18.60 5.25
C TRP A 117 15.64 19.22 6.57
N GLY A 118 14.35 19.50 6.69
CA GLY A 118 13.73 19.99 7.92
C GLY A 118 13.85 19.00 9.08
N LEU A 119 13.59 17.70 8.82
CA LEU A 119 13.76 16.62 9.79
C LEU A 119 15.23 16.49 10.25
N GLN A 120 16.19 16.56 9.31
CA GLN A 120 17.63 16.48 9.62
C GLN A 120 18.12 17.61 10.55
N ARG A 121 17.50 18.78 10.48
CA ARG A 121 17.84 19.95 11.29
C ARG A 121 17.00 20.11 12.55
N MET A 122 15.98 19.27 12.70
CA MET A 122 15.11 19.28 13.88
C MET A 122 15.92 18.85 15.11
N LYS A 123 15.92 19.68 16.14
CA LYS A 123 16.50 19.32 17.43
C LYS A 123 15.48 18.53 18.23
N PRO A 124 15.73 17.25 18.53
CA PRO A 124 14.78 16.45 19.29
C PRO A 124 14.64 16.99 20.71
N LEU A 125 13.43 16.99 21.25
CA LEU A 125 13.10 17.45 22.60
C LEU A 125 13.09 16.30 23.61
N SER A 126 13.08 15.04 23.12
CA SER A 126 13.13 13.81 23.93
C SER A 126 13.85 12.70 23.15
N GLU A 127 14.18 11.61 23.85
CA GLU A 127 14.74 10.40 23.20
C GLU A 127 13.72 9.75 22.23
N GLU A 128 12.43 9.80 22.56
CA GLU A 128 11.34 9.34 21.72
C GLU A 128 11.26 10.16 20.42
N ALA A 129 11.41 11.49 20.53
CA ALA A 129 11.44 12.37 19.36
C ALA A 129 12.67 12.09 18.48
N GLU A 130 13.83 11.83 19.04
CA GLU A 130 15.03 11.46 18.30
C GLU A 130 14.81 10.17 17.49
N LYS A 131 14.31 9.11 18.13
CA LYS A 131 13.99 7.83 17.46
C LYS A 131 12.94 7.99 16.35
N ALA A 132 11.91 8.80 16.59
CA ALA A 132 10.88 9.08 15.60
C ALA A 132 11.43 9.81 14.37
N ILE A 133 12.29 10.82 14.59
CA ILE A 133 12.95 11.58 13.52
C ILE A 133 13.89 10.68 12.72
N GLU A 134 14.73 9.87 13.37
CA GLU A 134 15.63 8.92 12.71
C GLU A 134 14.87 7.89 11.87
N SER A 135 13.78 7.35 12.43
CA SER A 135 12.90 6.41 11.72
C SER A 135 12.29 7.05 10.48
N ALA A 136 11.79 8.28 10.58
CA ALA A 136 11.23 9.03 9.47
C ALA A 136 12.29 9.32 8.39
N LEU A 137 13.49 9.74 8.77
CA LEU A 137 14.61 9.99 7.85
C LEU A 137 15.04 8.73 7.10
N THR A 138 15.18 7.62 7.82
CA THR A 138 15.49 6.31 7.23
C THR A 138 14.42 5.87 6.22
N TYR A 139 13.17 6.19 6.52
CA TYR A 139 12.06 5.86 5.66
C TYR A 139 11.96 6.76 4.42
N PHE A 140 12.09 8.08 4.56
CA PHE A 140 11.89 9.04 3.47
C PHE A 140 13.10 9.21 2.54
N THR A 141 14.33 9.23 3.08
CA THR A 141 15.52 9.59 2.31
C THR A 141 15.70 8.77 1.03
N PRO A 142 15.58 7.43 1.05
CA PRO A 142 15.75 6.62 -0.17
C PRO A 142 14.52 6.64 -1.10
N ARG A 143 13.43 7.36 -0.75
CA ARG A 143 12.13 7.28 -1.43
C ARG A 143 11.62 8.64 -1.92
N LEU A 144 12.53 9.59 -2.15
CA LEU A 144 12.18 10.97 -2.51
C LEU A 144 11.24 11.07 -3.73
N GLU A 145 11.50 10.27 -4.77
CA GLU A 145 10.65 10.27 -5.96
C GLU A 145 9.27 9.65 -5.69
N GLN A 146 9.20 8.67 -4.80
CA GLN A 146 7.96 7.97 -4.45
C GLN A 146 7.01 8.83 -3.61
N ILE A 147 7.50 9.88 -2.94
CA ILE A 147 6.72 10.83 -2.15
C ILE A 147 6.41 12.15 -2.88
N ALA A 148 6.66 12.24 -4.19
CA ALA A 148 6.36 13.42 -5.00
C ALA A 148 4.85 13.50 -5.32
N TYR A 149 4.01 13.59 -4.28
CA TYR A 149 2.55 13.46 -4.39
C TYR A 149 1.89 14.50 -5.29
N GLY A 150 2.40 15.72 -5.33
CA GLY A 150 1.90 16.75 -6.24
C GLY A 150 2.06 16.32 -7.71
N SER A 151 3.22 15.78 -8.09
CA SER A 151 3.49 15.28 -9.43
C SER A 151 2.66 14.04 -9.75
N HIS A 152 2.53 13.11 -8.79
CA HIS A 152 1.72 11.92 -8.98
C HIS A 152 0.26 12.27 -9.23
N ARG A 153 -0.32 13.17 -8.42
CA ARG A 153 -1.71 13.63 -8.60
C ARG A 153 -1.93 14.37 -9.92
N LYS A 154 -1.01 15.27 -10.29
CA LYS A 154 -1.07 15.97 -11.59
C LYS A 154 -1.00 14.97 -12.75
N GLY A 155 -0.27 13.87 -12.59
CA GLY A 155 -0.21 12.77 -13.54
C GLY A 155 -1.44 11.87 -13.55
N GLY A 156 -2.46 12.12 -12.69
CA GLY A 156 -3.65 11.29 -12.57
C GLY A 156 -3.44 9.97 -11.82
N TYR A 157 -2.36 9.85 -11.06
CA TYR A 157 -2.11 8.65 -10.26
C TYR A 157 -2.75 8.78 -8.87
N PRO A 158 -3.36 7.70 -8.35
CA PRO A 158 -3.75 7.63 -6.95
C PRO A 158 -2.51 7.59 -6.05
N ILE A 159 -2.61 8.19 -4.87
CA ILE A 159 -1.48 8.30 -3.92
C ILE A 159 -1.68 7.52 -2.63
N GLY A 160 -2.84 6.91 -2.44
CA GLY A 160 -3.18 6.16 -1.22
C GLY A 160 -3.75 4.79 -1.52
N SER A 161 -3.47 3.84 -0.61
CA SER A 161 -3.91 2.44 -0.69
C SER A 161 -5.33 2.20 -0.14
N GLY A 162 -6.12 3.22 0.14
CA GLY A 162 -7.44 3.09 0.76
C GLY A 162 -8.37 2.07 0.08
N ALA A 163 -8.26 1.95 -1.25
CA ALA A 163 -8.97 0.92 -2.00
C ALA A 163 -8.49 -0.50 -1.65
N SER A 164 -7.17 -0.68 -1.46
CA SER A 164 -6.57 -1.97 -1.07
C SER A 164 -6.85 -2.29 0.40
N GLU A 165 -6.84 -1.31 1.28
CA GLU A 165 -7.20 -1.47 2.69
C GLU A 165 -8.65 -1.89 2.87
N SER A 166 -9.57 -1.28 2.11
CA SER A 166 -10.98 -1.68 2.08
C SER A 166 -11.14 -3.14 1.66
N ALA A 167 -10.46 -3.56 0.59
CA ALA A 167 -10.44 -4.96 0.15
C ALA A 167 -9.84 -5.88 1.21
N HIS A 168 -8.72 -5.50 1.83
CA HIS A 168 -8.06 -6.28 2.87
C HIS A 168 -8.94 -6.43 4.11
N ARG A 169 -9.63 -5.36 4.53
CA ARG A 169 -10.60 -5.41 5.63
C ARG A 169 -11.71 -6.41 5.34
N PHE A 170 -12.31 -6.35 4.17
CA PHE A 170 -13.39 -7.26 3.77
C PHE A 170 -12.90 -8.70 3.62
N ILE A 171 -11.78 -8.92 2.92
CA ILE A 171 -11.29 -10.26 2.57
C ILE A 171 -10.69 -10.96 3.79
N ALA A 172 -9.77 -10.29 4.52
CA ALA A 172 -8.99 -10.90 5.58
C ALA A 172 -9.50 -10.57 6.98
N HIS A 173 -9.62 -9.28 7.36
CA HIS A 173 -9.81 -8.86 8.73
C HIS A 173 -11.12 -9.35 9.33
N ILE A 174 -12.26 -9.17 8.64
CA ILE A 174 -13.59 -9.51 9.15
C ILE A 174 -13.68 -10.98 9.54
N ARG A 175 -12.91 -11.86 8.89
CA ARG A 175 -13.01 -13.30 9.13
C ARG A 175 -11.84 -13.87 9.91
N LEU A 176 -10.61 -13.47 9.58
CA LEU A 176 -9.41 -14.09 10.14
C LEU A 176 -8.91 -13.41 11.41
N LYS A 177 -9.05 -12.07 11.53
CA LYS A 177 -8.65 -11.34 12.74
C LYS A 177 -9.80 -11.23 13.74
N ARG A 178 -10.19 -12.35 14.34
CA ARG A 178 -11.12 -12.38 15.47
C ARG A 178 -10.39 -12.77 16.73
N SER A 179 -10.77 -12.16 17.85
CA SER A 179 -10.24 -12.53 19.17
C SER A 179 -10.41 -14.03 19.41
N GLY A 180 -9.36 -14.70 19.86
CA GLY A 180 -9.37 -16.14 20.14
C GLY A 180 -9.37 -17.06 18.92
N ALA A 181 -9.32 -16.53 17.70
CA ALA A 181 -9.27 -17.35 16.49
C ALA A 181 -7.82 -17.70 16.14
N TRP A 182 -7.52 -18.99 16.11
CA TRP A 182 -6.24 -19.56 15.62
C TRP A 182 -6.49 -20.30 14.32
N TRP A 183 -5.61 -20.05 13.33
CA TRP A 183 -5.78 -20.60 12.00
C TRP A 183 -4.50 -21.32 11.55
N TYR A 184 -4.66 -22.54 11.07
CA TYR A 184 -3.61 -23.16 10.26
C TYR A 184 -3.53 -22.43 8.91
N ILE A 185 -2.33 -22.31 8.36
CA ILE A 185 -2.06 -21.56 7.11
C ILE A 185 -2.96 -22.08 5.97
N GLU A 186 -3.08 -23.39 5.83
CA GLU A 186 -3.90 -24.03 4.78
C GLU A 186 -5.38 -23.64 4.89
N ASN A 187 -5.94 -23.67 6.10
CA ASN A 187 -7.32 -23.28 6.35
C ASN A 187 -7.55 -21.77 6.12
N SER A 188 -6.57 -20.94 6.52
CA SER A 188 -6.59 -19.50 6.24
C SER A 188 -6.62 -19.25 4.75
N ASN A 189 -5.77 -19.93 3.98
CA ASN A 189 -5.67 -19.77 2.53
C ASN A 189 -6.93 -20.24 1.82
N ALA A 190 -7.56 -21.34 2.26
CA ALA A 190 -8.84 -21.80 1.72
C ALA A 190 -9.95 -20.75 1.95
N ILE A 191 -10.03 -20.16 3.14
CA ILE A 191 -10.98 -19.09 3.45
C ILE A 191 -10.68 -17.83 2.63
N LEU A 192 -9.42 -17.43 2.53
CA LEU A 192 -9.01 -16.27 1.75
C LEU A 192 -9.37 -16.44 0.26
N ALA A 193 -9.14 -17.63 -0.30
CA ALA A 193 -9.51 -17.94 -1.69
C ALA A 193 -11.01 -17.75 -1.96
N LEU A 194 -11.87 -18.28 -1.07
CA LEU A 194 -13.33 -18.12 -1.18
C LEU A 194 -13.74 -16.64 -1.03
N ARG A 195 -13.12 -15.92 -0.13
CA ARG A 195 -13.42 -14.50 0.10
C ARG A 195 -12.94 -13.62 -1.04
N CYS A 196 -11.78 -13.91 -1.62
CA CYS A 196 -11.31 -13.28 -2.85
C CYS A 196 -12.27 -13.56 -4.00
N ALA A 197 -12.70 -14.80 -4.20
CA ALA A 197 -13.66 -15.15 -5.23
C ALA A 197 -14.99 -14.39 -5.06
N ARG A 198 -15.48 -14.26 -3.84
CA ARG A 198 -16.68 -13.46 -3.54
C ARG A 198 -16.46 -11.98 -3.84
N TYR A 199 -15.33 -11.41 -3.41
CA TYR A 199 -15.00 -10.00 -3.62
C TYR A 199 -14.83 -9.67 -5.12
N ASN A 200 -14.25 -10.60 -5.88
CA ASN A 200 -14.04 -10.50 -7.32
C ASN A 200 -15.29 -10.87 -8.15
N GLY A 201 -16.41 -11.24 -7.52
CA GLY A 201 -17.63 -11.64 -8.21
C GLY A 201 -17.54 -12.98 -8.97
N THR A 202 -16.57 -13.83 -8.62
CA THR A 202 -16.31 -15.12 -9.32
C THR A 202 -16.71 -16.36 -8.51
N LEU A 203 -17.35 -16.18 -7.35
CA LEU A 203 -17.67 -17.28 -6.43
C LEU A 203 -18.59 -18.32 -7.06
N GLU A 204 -19.63 -17.89 -7.79
CA GLU A 204 -20.58 -18.78 -8.43
C GLU A 204 -19.92 -19.66 -9.48
N ARG A 205 -19.06 -19.08 -10.33
CA ARG A 205 -18.27 -19.82 -11.33
C ARG A 205 -17.36 -20.89 -10.71
N LEU A 206 -16.86 -20.62 -9.49
CA LEU A 206 -16.02 -21.58 -8.77
C LEU A 206 -16.82 -22.81 -8.33
N PHE A 207 -18.08 -22.63 -7.92
CA PHE A 207 -18.97 -23.75 -7.57
C PHE A 207 -19.53 -24.47 -8.80
N GLU A 208 -19.78 -23.78 -9.89
CA GLU A 208 -20.21 -24.40 -11.17
C GLU A 208 -19.15 -25.35 -11.72
N LYS A 209 -17.87 -24.94 -11.73
CA LYS A 209 -16.75 -25.81 -12.14
C LYS A 209 -16.65 -27.09 -11.29
N ARG A 210 -16.97 -27.02 -9.99
CA ARG A 210 -16.97 -28.19 -9.10
C ARG A 210 -18.16 -29.13 -9.33
N ARG A 211 -19.28 -28.62 -9.85
CA ARG A 211 -20.47 -29.44 -10.16
C ARG A 211 -20.37 -30.18 -11.47
N GLN A 212 -19.46 -29.80 -12.35
CA GLN A 212 -19.21 -30.55 -13.59
C GLN A 212 -18.43 -31.81 -13.25
N PRO A 213 -18.97 -33.03 -13.54
CA PRO A 213 -18.21 -34.25 -13.31
C PRO A 213 -16.94 -34.22 -14.17
N HIS A 214 -15.83 -34.62 -13.60
CA HIS A 214 -14.59 -34.85 -14.36
C HIS A 214 -14.89 -35.82 -15.48
N ARG A 215 -14.96 -35.33 -16.74
CA ARG A 215 -14.98 -36.15 -17.94
C ARG A 215 -13.57 -36.65 -18.25
#